data_140ec04bc579b8d7eda59d5e07414c5b
#
_entry.id   140ec04bc579b8d7eda59d5e07414c5b
#
_cell.length_a   1.000
_cell.length_b   1.000
_cell.length_c   1.000
_cell.angle_alpha   90.00
_cell.angle_beta   90.00
_cell.angle_gamma   90.00
#
_symmetry.space_group_name_H-M   'P 1'
#
loop_
_entity.id
_entity.type
_entity.pdbx_description
1 polymer ?
#
loop_
_entity_poly.entity_id
_entity_poly.type
_entity_poly.pdbx_seq_one_letter_code
_entity_poly.pdbx_strand_id
1 'polypeptide(L)'
;MAWKRVLTKKISGYNVNCGIDYDDGSFTTTSVKCRTVIEKTSTTWYDDRFACNGGVFTNWTAKDDGTGQGSWPYYREFTLTKSTTATSFSTGSFNCACTGNSYNWGNYGTSNTACGTATISAPSSAIVKVPTFNTPSVSSITDTSAYISFSTANANNQSPWDAYVDVSTSNFGTVVKSFSGWSGTVSGLDPNRTYYARGNAKNDAGRGYSAVKSFTTLFTSPGAPGAPVLSCDQTEPIPKAILKATWTSASAGSKPIAGYRVRLFKNDQEISRVDTDSTAVTYTFGSFEDLGFKVGDIAKVGIYSYSLDWNNTKHFNGGGSSDAQVFSSNTLTVISDKYIYASVNGSAFTKYKMYISQNGGEFVEVKKEKFKVV
;
A
#
# COMPACT_ATOMS: atom_id res chain seq x y z
N MET A 1 -8.56 -41.38 -24.82
CA MET A 1 -8.99 -41.63 -23.43
C MET A 1 -8.33 -42.90 -22.96
N ALA A 2 -7.52 -42.83 -21.94
CA ALA A 2 -6.85 -43.99 -21.36
C ALA A 2 -7.47 -44.25 -19.95
N TRP A 3 -8.28 -45.29 -19.87
CA TRP A 3 -8.84 -45.73 -18.61
C TRP A 3 -7.79 -46.46 -17.78
N LYS A 4 -7.62 -46.03 -16.53
CA LYS A 4 -6.68 -46.62 -15.58
C LYS A 4 -7.42 -47.27 -14.44
N ARG A 5 -7.07 -48.54 -14.11
CA ARG A 5 -7.62 -49.30 -13.02
C ARG A 5 -7.08 -48.82 -11.67
N VAL A 6 -7.98 -48.50 -10.72
CA VAL A 6 -7.60 -48.06 -9.37
C VAL A 6 -8.05 -49.07 -8.28
N LEU A 7 -9.04 -49.84 -8.56
CA LEU A 7 -9.54 -50.86 -7.65
C LEU A 7 -9.95 -52.12 -8.42
N THR A 8 -9.62 -53.30 -7.89
CA THR A 8 -10.15 -54.61 -8.32
C THR A 8 -10.46 -55.45 -7.09
N LYS A 9 -11.66 -56.02 -7.00
CA LYS A 9 -12.07 -56.94 -5.98
C LYS A 9 -12.77 -58.15 -6.61
N LYS A 10 -12.38 -59.36 -6.24
CA LYS A 10 -13.10 -60.57 -6.61
C LYS A 10 -14.37 -60.71 -5.81
N ILE A 11 -15.51 -60.91 -6.48
CA ILE A 11 -16.78 -61.17 -5.83
C ILE A 11 -16.78 -62.58 -5.24
N SER A 12 -17.02 -62.68 -3.92
CA SER A 12 -17.00 -63.97 -3.21
C SER A 12 -17.98 -64.95 -3.81
N GLY A 13 -17.52 -66.20 -4.08
CA GLY A 13 -18.30 -67.26 -4.67
C GLY A 13 -18.42 -67.22 -6.20
N TYR A 14 -17.89 -66.19 -6.85
CA TYR A 14 -17.97 -66.02 -8.31
C TYR A 14 -16.60 -65.82 -8.96
N ASN A 15 -16.48 -66.24 -10.24
CA ASN A 15 -15.32 -65.91 -11.06
C ASN A 15 -15.51 -64.56 -11.78
N VAL A 16 -15.81 -63.56 -10.99
CA VAL A 16 -16.10 -62.19 -11.44
C VAL A 16 -15.32 -61.21 -10.57
N ASN A 17 -14.74 -60.21 -11.18
CA ASN A 17 -14.16 -59.06 -10.52
C ASN A 17 -15.05 -57.82 -10.69
N CYS A 18 -15.13 -57.02 -9.62
CA CYS A 18 -15.61 -55.66 -9.67
C CYS A 18 -14.41 -54.70 -9.60
N GLY A 19 -14.40 -53.72 -10.44
CA GLY A 19 -13.33 -52.76 -10.47
C GLY A 19 -13.79 -51.31 -10.65
N ILE A 20 -12.92 -50.39 -10.37
CA ILE A 20 -13.06 -48.97 -10.68
C ILE A 20 -11.94 -48.53 -11.60
N ASP A 21 -12.30 -47.97 -12.72
CA ASP A 21 -11.38 -47.27 -13.63
C ASP A 21 -11.66 -45.76 -13.60
N TYR A 22 -10.65 -44.96 -13.85
CA TYR A 22 -10.80 -43.54 -14.10
C TYR A 22 -10.18 -43.12 -15.44
N ASP A 23 -10.73 -42.08 -16.05
CA ASP A 23 -10.18 -41.49 -17.26
C ASP A 23 -9.11 -40.45 -16.90
N ASP A 24 -7.84 -40.78 -17.18
CA ASP A 24 -6.68 -39.97 -16.86
C ASP A 24 -6.70 -38.58 -17.55
N GLY A 25 -7.40 -38.45 -18.67
CA GLY A 25 -7.57 -37.20 -19.42
C GLY A 25 -8.76 -36.34 -18.96
N SER A 26 -9.56 -36.79 -18.00
CA SER A 26 -10.81 -36.12 -17.59
C SER A 26 -10.74 -35.26 -16.33
N PHE A 27 -9.55 -35.14 -15.72
CA PHE A 27 -9.40 -34.36 -14.49
C PHE A 27 -9.73 -32.88 -14.68
N THR A 28 -10.56 -32.39 -13.77
CA THR A 28 -10.74 -30.95 -13.53
C THR A 28 -10.37 -30.64 -12.08
N THR A 29 -10.47 -29.38 -11.66
CA THR A 29 -10.21 -29.00 -10.26
C THR A 29 -11.21 -29.62 -9.28
N THR A 30 -12.38 -30.05 -9.75
CA THR A 30 -13.48 -30.55 -8.92
C THR A 30 -13.99 -31.92 -9.30
N SER A 31 -13.62 -32.48 -10.44
CA SER A 31 -14.19 -33.73 -10.96
C SER A 31 -13.23 -34.61 -11.74
N VAL A 32 -13.53 -35.89 -11.79
CA VAL A 32 -12.89 -36.89 -12.67
C VAL A 32 -13.95 -37.87 -13.15
N LYS A 33 -13.90 -38.27 -14.43
CA LYS A 33 -14.78 -39.33 -14.97
C LYS A 33 -14.25 -40.68 -14.55
N CYS A 34 -15.16 -41.51 -14.08
CA CYS A 34 -14.89 -42.87 -13.64
C CYS A 34 -15.89 -43.83 -14.28
N ARG A 35 -15.56 -45.10 -14.22
CA ARG A 35 -16.51 -46.16 -14.54
C ARG A 35 -16.37 -47.35 -13.56
N THR A 36 -17.46 -47.96 -13.21
CA THR A 36 -17.44 -49.31 -12.65
C THR A 36 -17.20 -50.31 -13.75
N VAL A 37 -16.49 -51.38 -13.42
CA VAL A 37 -16.18 -52.46 -14.34
C VAL A 37 -16.52 -53.76 -13.67
N ILE A 38 -17.33 -54.58 -14.34
CA ILE A 38 -17.58 -55.97 -13.94
C ILE A 38 -17.05 -56.87 -15.04
N GLU A 39 -16.10 -57.72 -14.70
CA GLU A 39 -15.37 -58.57 -15.67
C GLU A 39 -15.32 -60.03 -15.21
N LYS A 40 -15.50 -60.97 -16.15
CA LYS A 40 -15.32 -62.39 -15.89
C LYS A 40 -13.84 -62.71 -15.79
N THR A 41 -13.49 -63.60 -14.85
CA THR A 41 -12.13 -64.14 -14.68
C THR A 41 -12.04 -65.60 -15.21
N SER A 42 -13.17 -66.14 -15.71
CA SER A 42 -13.21 -67.48 -16.31
C SER A 42 -14.30 -67.54 -17.41
N THR A 43 -14.36 -68.66 -18.15
CA THR A 43 -15.40 -68.94 -19.16
C THR A 43 -16.71 -69.44 -18.56
N THR A 44 -16.85 -69.44 -17.21
CA THR A 44 -18.05 -69.87 -16.51
C THR A 44 -19.25 -68.97 -16.87
N TRP A 45 -20.40 -69.62 -17.17
CA TRP A 45 -21.64 -68.95 -17.44
C TRP A 45 -22.37 -68.57 -16.18
N TYR A 46 -22.81 -67.29 -16.07
CA TYR A 46 -23.63 -66.80 -14.98
C TYR A 46 -24.85 -66.08 -15.57
N ASP A 47 -26.05 -66.47 -15.12
CA ASP A 47 -27.28 -65.74 -15.39
C ASP A 47 -27.56 -64.80 -14.20
N ASP A 48 -26.60 -64.02 -13.87
CA ASP A 48 -26.56 -63.29 -12.61
C ASP A 48 -26.68 -61.79 -12.81
N ARG A 49 -27.32 -61.16 -11.85
CA ARG A 49 -27.38 -59.70 -11.75
C ARG A 49 -26.27 -59.21 -10.83
N PHE A 50 -25.51 -58.29 -11.31
CA PHE A 50 -24.42 -57.63 -10.54
C PHE A 50 -24.85 -56.22 -10.16
N ALA A 51 -24.66 -55.85 -8.92
CA ALA A 51 -25.00 -54.52 -8.40
C ALA A 51 -23.86 -53.97 -7.56
N CYS A 52 -23.61 -52.67 -7.68
CA CYS A 52 -22.79 -51.92 -6.72
C CYS A 52 -23.68 -50.95 -5.94
N ASN A 53 -23.46 -50.84 -4.63
CA ASN A 53 -24.23 -49.99 -3.76
C ASN A 53 -23.37 -49.42 -2.61
N GLY A 54 -23.65 -48.21 -2.19
CA GLY A 54 -22.92 -47.48 -1.15
C GLY A 54 -21.95 -46.42 -1.71
N GLY A 55 -21.45 -45.56 -0.84
CA GLY A 55 -20.59 -44.43 -1.27
C GLY A 55 -21.30 -43.56 -2.30
N VAL A 56 -20.63 -43.37 -3.47
CA VAL A 56 -21.17 -42.59 -4.61
C VAL A 56 -22.12 -43.36 -5.51
N PHE A 57 -22.32 -44.66 -5.24
CA PHE A 57 -23.19 -45.54 -6.03
C PHE A 57 -24.60 -45.61 -5.45
N THR A 58 -25.60 -45.27 -6.27
CA THR A 58 -27.00 -45.45 -5.95
C THR A 58 -27.58 -46.50 -6.92
N ASN A 59 -27.79 -47.75 -6.43
CA ASN A 59 -28.52 -48.83 -7.14
C ASN A 59 -28.05 -49.12 -8.58
N TRP A 60 -26.76 -49.33 -8.78
CA TRP A 60 -26.25 -49.77 -10.08
C TRP A 60 -26.37 -51.29 -10.24
N THR A 61 -27.01 -51.74 -11.30
CA THR A 61 -27.19 -53.14 -11.63
C THR A 61 -26.76 -53.39 -13.08
N ALA A 62 -25.83 -54.34 -13.29
CA ALA A 62 -25.60 -54.95 -14.57
C ALA A 62 -26.26 -56.31 -14.62
N LYS A 63 -26.91 -56.67 -15.73
CA LYS A 63 -27.56 -57.97 -15.94
C LYS A 63 -26.77 -58.72 -17.04
N ASP A 64 -26.40 -59.93 -16.71
CA ASP A 64 -26.09 -60.92 -17.76
C ASP A 64 -27.47 -61.46 -18.26
N ASP A 65 -27.73 -61.39 -19.57
CA ASP A 65 -29.03 -61.77 -20.19
C ASP A 65 -29.20 -63.29 -20.38
N GLY A 66 -28.32 -64.11 -19.79
CA GLY A 66 -28.38 -65.57 -19.85
C GLY A 66 -28.10 -66.20 -21.20
N THR A 67 -27.87 -65.41 -22.23
CA THR A 67 -27.56 -65.94 -23.57
C THR A 67 -26.10 -66.25 -23.78
N GLY A 68 -25.27 -65.95 -22.76
CA GLY A 68 -23.83 -66.14 -22.84
C GLY A 68 -23.09 -65.23 -23.83
N GLN A 69 -23.82 -64.38 -24.47
CA GLN A 69 -23.31 -63.46 -25.51
C GLN A 69 -23.29 -62.01 -25.05
N GLY A 70 -23.53 -61.74 -23.74
CA GLY A 70 -23.38 -60.41 -23.19
C GLY A 70 -21.96 -59.85 -23.39
N SER A 71 -21.84 -58.58 -23.74
CA SER A 71 -20.56 -57.91 -23.98
C SER A 71 -19.83 -57.68 -22.68
N TRP A 72 -19.14 -58.72 -22.21
CA TRP A 72 -18.21 -58.54 -21.07
C TRP A 72 -16.94 -57.80 -21.54
N PRO A 73 -16.40 -56.89 -20.70
CA PRO A 73 -16.85 -56.45 -19.39
C PRO A 73 -17.99 -55.42 -19.46
N TYR A 74 -18.80 -55.38 -18.41
CA TYR A 74 -19.85 -54.36 -18.25
C TYR A 74 -19.28 -53.10 -17.63
N TYR A 75 -19.71 -51.95 -18.16
CA TYR A 75 -19.24 -50.63 -17.68
C TYR A 75 -20.45 -49.76 -17.33
N ARG A 76 -20.29 -48.96 -16.27
CA ARG A 76 -21.15 -47.82 -16.00
C ARG A 76 -20.33 -46.63 -15.62
N GLU A 77 -20.46 -45.55 -16.41
CA GLU A 77 -19.77 -44.28 -16.15
C GLU A 77 -20.46 -43.49 -15.05
N PHE A 78 -19.65 -42.79 -14.27
CA PHE A 78 -20.04 -41.84 -13.25
C PHE A 78 -18.94 -40.80 -13.04
N THR A 79 -19.24 -39.71 -12.31
CA THR A 79 -18.28 -38.67 -12.00
C THR A 79 -18.03 -38.64 -10.51
N LEU A 80 -16.75 -38.68 -10.11
CA LEU A 80 -16.35 -38.38 -8.75
C LEU A 80 -16.06 -36.87 -8.64
N THR A 81 -16.46 -36.28 -7.52
CA THR A 81 -16.24 -34.88 -7.22
C THR A 81 -15.40 -34.72 -5.95
N LYS A 82 -14.69 -33.61 -5.85
CA LYS A 82 -13.93 -33.20 -4.67
C LYS A 82 -13.99 -31.68 -4.50
N SER A 83 -13.57 -31.13 -3.35
CA SER A 83 -13.29 -29.72 -3.22
C SER A 83 -12.05 -29.33 -4.07
N THR A 84 -11.97 -28.07 -4.47
CA THR A 84 -10.89 -27.57 -5.34
C THR A 84 -9.50 -27.79 -4.76
N THR A 85 -9.37 -27.78 -3.45
CA THR A 85 -8.08 -27.92 -2.72
C THR A 85 -7.76 -29.36 -2.32
N ALA A 86 -8.72 -30.29 -2.42
CA ALA A 86 -8.48 -31.69 -2.06
C ALA A 86 -7.50 -32.35 -3.00
N THR A 87 -6.63 -33.22 -2.47
CA THR A 87 -5.57 -33.92 -3.20
C THR A 87 -6.01 -35.24 -3.80
N SER A 88 -7.24 -35.69 -3.53
CA SER A 88 -7.77 -36.94 -4.04
C SER A 88 -9.28 -36.91 -4.22
N PHE A 89 -9.77 -37.83 -5.06
CA PHE A 89 -11.17 -38.18 -5.26
C PHE A 89 -11.43 -39.51 -4.56
N SER A 90 -12.61 -39.68 -4.00
CA SER A 90 -12.97 -40.91 -3.27
C SER A 90 -14.35 -41.39 -3.65
N THR A 91 -14.48 -42.70 -3.82
CA THR A 91 -15.81 -43.34 -4.02
C THR A 91 -16.62 -43.45 -2.73
N GLY A 92 -15.95 -43.23 -1.55
CA GLY A 92 -16.49 -43.77 -0.32
C GLY A 92 -16.50 -45.30 -0.29
N SER A 93 -16.91 -45.89 0.82
CA SER A 93 -17.02 -47.35 0.93
C SER A 93 -18.23 -47.85 0.16
N PHE A 94 -18.03 -48.90 -0.66
CA PHE A 94 -19.11 -49.52 -1.42
C PHE A 94 -19.00 -51.05 -1.40
N ASN A 95 -20.10 -51.71 -1.72
CA ASN A 95 -20.19 -53.14 -1.84
C ASN A 95 -20.56 -53.51 -3.27
N CYS A 96 -20.05 -54.66 -3.75
CA CYS A 96 -20.52 -55.29 -4.96
C CYS A 96 -21.26 -56.59 -4.56
N ALA A 97 -22.46 -56.73 -5.08
CA ALA A 97 -23.33 -57.88 -4.84
C ALA A 97 -23.56 -58.64 -6.16
N CYS A 98 -23.64 -59.93 -6.04
CA CYS A 98 -24.16 -60.81 -7.10
C CYS A 98 -25.40 -61.48 -6.61
N THR A 99 -26.50 -61.39 -7.37
CA THR A 99 -27.76 -62.13 -7.12
C THR A 99 -27.98 -63.10 -8.26
N GLY A 100 -27.79 -64.38 -8.02
CA GLY A 100 -27.96 -65.40 -9.02
C GLY A 100 -29.35 -66.07 -8.95
N ASN A 101 -29.97 -66.23 -10.12
CA ASN A 101 -30.98 -67.27 -10.34
C ASN A 101 -30.41 -68.18 -11.41
N SER A 102 -29.95 -69.38 -11.04
CA SER A 102 -29.57 -70.32 -12.07
C SER A 102 -30.81 -70.95 -12.65
N TYR A 103 -30.99 -70.91 -13.96
CA TYR A 103 -31.86 -71.78 -14.70
C TYR A 103 -31.33 -73.19 -14.50
N ASN A 104 -31.97 -74.00 -13.65
CA ASN A 104 -31.82 -75.44 -13.38
C ASN A 104 -30.84 -75.90 -12.29
N TRP A 105 -30.17 -75.07 -11.47
CA TRP A 105 -29.25 -75.59 -10.46
C TRP A 105 -29.34 -74.92 -9.08
N GLY A 106 -30.55 -74.66 -8.62
CA GLY A 106 -30.76 -74.16 -7.26
C GLY A 106 -30.46 -72.68 -7.03
N ASN A 107 -31.09 -72.09 -6.02
CA ASN A 107 -30.89 -70.74 -5.62
C ASN A 107 -29.47 -70.56 -5.10
N TYR A 108 -28.61 -69.86 -5.84
CA TYR A 108 -27.37 -69.34 -5.30
C TYR A 108 -27.68 -68.09 -4.47
N GLY A 109 -27.25 -68.12 -3.22
CA GLY A 109 -27.46 -67.02 -2.31
C GLY A 109 -26.87 -65.69 -2.81
N THR A 110 -27.41 -64.61 -2.32
CA THR A 110 -26.87 -63.27 -2.57
C THR A 110 -25.47 -63.17 -1.96
N SER A 111 -24.44 -62.99 -2.77
CA SER A 111 -23.13 -62.67 -2.29
C SER A 111 -22.97 -61.14 -2.24
N ASN A 112 -22.55 -60.64 -1.10
CA ASN A 112 -22.27 -59.22 -0.92
C ASN A 112 -20.78 -59.09 -0.50
N THR A 113 -20.02 -58.51 -1.38
CA THR A 113 -18.58 -58.32 -1.19
C THR A 113 -18.24 -56.87 -0.92
N ALA A 114 -17.67 -56.59 0.23
CA ALA A 114 -17.16 -55.26 0.54
C ALA A 114 -15.99 -54.93 -0.38
N CYS A 115 -16.15 -53.93 -1.21
CA CYS A 115 -15.09 -53.45 -2.12
C CYS A 115 -14.17 -52.43 -1.48
N GLY A 116 -14.61 -51.80 -0.39
CA GLY A 116 -13.88 -50.73 0.28
C GLY A 116 -14.02 -49.40 -0.44
N THR A 117 -13.01 -48.54 -0.33
CA THR A 117 -12.96 -47.21 -0.94
C THR A 117 -11.90 -47.17 -2.03
N ALA A 118 -12.30 -46.75 -3.23
CA ALA A 118 -11.32 -46.38 -4.25
C ALA A 118 -10.92 -44.90 -4.08
N THR A 119 -9.61 -44.66 -4.03
CA THR A 119 -9.04 -43.30 -3.93
C THR A 119 -8.17 -43.03 -5.13
N ILE A 120 -8.44 -41.92 -5.82
CA ILE A 120 -7.70 -41.49 -7.02
C ILE A 120 -6.97 -40.21 -6.66
N SER A 121 -5.63 -40.24 -6.71
CA SER A 121 -4.82 -39.03 -6.47
C SER A 121 -5.08 -38.00 -7.59
N ALA A 122 -5.38 -36.77 -7.22
CA ALA A 122 -5.52 -35.69 -8.16
C ALA A 122 -4.14 -35.23 -8.65
N PRO A 123 -3.94 -35.05 -9.98
CA PRO A 123 -2.72 -34.46 -10.49
C PRO A 123 -2.60 -32.99 -10.01
N SER A 124 -1.37 -32.46 -10.01
CA SER A 124 -1.14 -31.08 -9.54
C SER A 124 -1.94 -30.02 -10.28
N SER A 125 -2.24 -30.26 -11.57
CA SER A 125 -3.11 -29.40 -12.40
C SER A 125 -4.59 -29.40 -11.97
N ALA A 126 -5.00 -30.39 -11.20
CA ALA A 126 -6.35 -30.53 -10.66
C ALA A 126 -6.45 -30.12 -9.17
N ILE A 127 -5.43 -29.49 -8.62
CA ILE A 127 -5.41 -29.01 -7.23
C ILE A 127 -5.23 -27.49 -7.26
N VAL A 128 -6.18 -26.77 -6.69
CA VAL A 128 -6.06 -25.33 -6.50
C VAL A 128 -5.08 -25.07 -5.33
N LYS A 129 -4.12 -24.20 -5.56
CA LYS A 129 -3.19 -23.71 -4.54
C LYS A 129 -3.34 -22.20 -4.40
N VAL A 130 -2.85 -21.65 -3.30
CA VAL A 130 -2.85 -20.20 -3.06
C VAL A 130 -2.19 -19.47 -4.24
N PRO A 131 -2.81 -18.41 -4.78
CA PRO A 131 -2.26 -17.67 -5.91
C PRO A 131 -1.01 -16.90 -5.49
N THR A 132 -0.13 -16.65 -6.46
CA THR A 132 1.04 -15.80 -6.29
C THR A 132 0.97 -14.58 -7.20
N PHE A 133 1.62 -13.49 -6.81
CA PHE A 133 1.53 -12.20 -7.47
C PHE A 133 2.90 -11.59 -7.73
N ASN A 134 2.98 -10.81 -8.79
CA ASN A 134 4.14 -9.98 -9.08
C ASN A 134 4.25 -8.86 -8.03
N THR A 135 5.48 -8.38 -7.81
CA THR A 135 5.73 -7.21 -6.97
C THR A 135 4.92 -6.01 -7.52
N PRO A 136 4.25 -5.22 -6.68
CA PRO A 136 3.49 -4.08 -7.14
C PRO A 136 4.35 -3.06 -7.88
N SER A 137 3.76 -2.42 -8.88
CA SER A 137 4.27 -1.21 -9.49
C SER A 137 3.70 0.01 -8.77
N VAL A 138 4.54 1.00 -8.50
CA VAL A 138 4.14 2.28 -7.89
C VAL A 138 4.56 3.39 -8.84
N SER A 139 3.64 4.28 -9.17
CA SER A 139 3.84 5.40 -10.09
C SER A 139 3.00 6.61 -9.66
N SER A 140 3.14 7.73 -10.39
CA SER A 140 2.39 8.96 -10.13
C SER A 140 2.42 9.38 -8.66
N ILE A 141 3.61 9.28 -8.05
CA ILE A 141 3.81 9.64 -6.65
C ILE A 141 3.71 11.15 -6.53
N THR A 142 2.87 11.62 -5.62
CA THR A 142 2.75 13.01 -5.22
C THR A 142 3.15 13.15 -3.75
N ASP A 143 2.90 14.31 -3.17
CA ASP A 143 3.10 14.55 -1.73
C ASP A 143 2.06 13.82 -0.86
N THR A 144 0.87 13.52 -1.40
CA THR A 144 -0.24 12.93 -0.62
C THR A 144 -0.87 11.71 -1.26
N SER A 145 -0.34 11.25 -2.42
CA SER A 145 -0.91 10.12 -3.14
C SER A 145 0.12 9.33 -3.95
N ALA A 146 -0.26 8.09 -4.34
CA ALA A 146 0.47 7.27 -5.29
C ALA A 146 -0.48 6.35 -6.03
N TYR A 147 -0.22 6.08 -7.30
CA TYR A 147 -0.90 5.03 -8.06
C TYR A 147 -0.17 3.70 -7.89
N ILE A 148 -0.90 2.66 -7.51
CA ILE A 148 -0.35 1.33 -7.23
C ILE A 148 -1.11 0.31 -8.06
N SER A 149 -0.39 -0.62 -8.68
CA SER A 149 -0.96 -1.74 -9.42
C SER A 149 -0.17 -3.03 -9.16
N PHE A 150 -0.85 -4.17 -9.25
CA PHE A 150 -0.21 -5.48 -9.19
C PHE A 150 -0.93 -6.46 -10.13
N SER A 151 -0.32 -7.60 -10.39
CA SER A 151 -0.85 -8.62 -11.29
C SER A 151 -0.56 -10.03 -10.77
N THR A 152 -1.34 -10.99 -11.24
CA THR A 152 -1.13 -12.40 -10.96
C THR A 152 0.14 -12.90 -11.64
N ALA A 153 1.05 -13.51 -10.86
CA ALA A 153 2.20 -14.24 -11.37
C ALA A 153 1.81 -15.68 -11.72
N ASN A 154 1.05 -16.35 -10.82
CA ASN A 154 0.48 -17.66 -11.06
C ASN A 154 -0.88 -17.77 -10.36
N ALA A 155 -1.92 -18.08 -11.13
CA ALA A 155 -3.27 -18.28 -10.62
C ALA A 155 -3.45 -19.61 -9.87
N ASN A 156 -2.50 -20.56 -10.05
CA ASN A 156 -2.49 -21.87 -9.39
C ASN A 156 -3.81 -22.65 -9.56
N ASN A 157 -4.20 -22.80 -10.82
CA ASN A 157 -5.37 -23.54 -11.31
C ASN A 157 -6.74 -22.92 -11.02
N GLN A 158 -6.78 -21.71 -10.50
CA GLN A 158 -8.03 -20.96 -10.32
C GLN A 158 -7.75 -19.46 -10.30
N SER A 159 -8.42 -18.70 -11.17
CA SER A 159 -8.29 -17.24 -11.20
C SER A 159 -8.61 -16.63 -9.84
N PRO A 160 -7.73 -15.77 -9.30
CA PRO A 160 -8.00 -15.15 -8.01
C PRO A 160 -9.03 -14.04 -8.13
N TRP A 161 -9.77 -13.80 -7.05
CA TRP A 161 -10.77 -12.75 -6.87
C TRP A 161 -10.57 -12.03 -5.55
N ASP A 162 -11.42 -11.04 -5.25
CA ASP A 162 -11.38 -10.27 -4.01
C ASP A 162 -10.00 -9.64 -3.80
N ALA A 163 -9.55 -8.91 -4.84
CA ALA A 163 -8.26 -8.27 -4.87
C ALA A 163 -8.24 -6.98 -4.06
N TYR A 164 -7.13 -6.74 -3.35
CA TYR A 164 -6.86 -5.51 -2.59
C TYR A 164 -5.42 -5.08 -2.78
N VAL A 165 -5.22 -3.78 -2.70
CA VAL A 165 -3.92 -3.17 -2.45
C VAL A 165 -3.90 -2.68 -1.00
N ASP A 166 -2.93 -3.14 -0.25
CA ASP A 166 -2.66 -2.69 1.13
C ASP A 166 -1.45 -1.76 1.14
N VAL A 167 -1.52 -0.71 1.96
CA VAL A 167 -0.42 0.23 2.20
C VAL A 167 -0.15 0.33 3.70
N SER A 168 1.13 0.32 4.07
CA SER A 168 1.60 0.34 5.46
C SER A 168 2.73 1.36 5.62
N THR A 169 2.95 1.81 6.84
CA THR A 169 4.12 2.63 7.23
C THR A 169 5.24 1.79 7.87
N SER A 170 4.97 0.51 8.14
CA SER A 170 5.92 -0.44 8.71
C SER A 170 5.68 -1.78 8.06
N ASN A 171 6.58 -2.34 7.34
CA ASN A 171 6.53 -3.64 6.63
C ASN A 171 5.34 -4.58 7.01
N PHE A 172 4.10 -4.05 6.92
CA PHE A 172 2.80 -4.70 7.20
C PHE A 172 2.58 -5.19 8.64
N GLY A 173 3.23 -4.60 9.63
CA GLY A 173 2.78 -4.70 11.03
C GLY A 173 1.38 -4.09 11.22
N THR A 174 1.08 -3.00 10.51
CA THR A 174 -0.24 -2.36 10.48
C THR A 174 -0.52 -1.82 9.09
N VAL A 175 -1.69 -2.15 8.53
CA VAL A 175 -2.19 -1.56 7.28
C VAL A 175 -2.82 -0.21 7.61
N VAL A 176 -2.34 0.85 6.99
CA VAL A 176 -2.85 2.23 7.21
C VAL A 176 -3.86 2.65 6.15
N LYS A 177 -3.78 2.09 4.95
CA LYS A 177 -4.72 2.28 3.85
C LYS A 177 -4.92 0.98 3.11
N SER A 178 -6.13 0.75 2.61
CA SER A 178 -6.45 -0.37 1.72
C SER A 178 -7.53 0.06 0.74
N PHE A 179 -7.47 -0.45 -0.49
CA PHE A 179 -8.54 -0.28 -1.46
C PHE A 179 -8.75 -1.58 -2.25
N SER A 180 -10.00 -1.81 -2.68
CA SER A 180 -10.36 -3.00 -3.49
C SER A 180 -9.94 -2.81 -4.94
N GLY A 181 -9.49 -3.90 -5.56
CA GLY A 181 -9.09 -3.96 -6.96
C GLY A 181 -7.62 -4.29 -7.17
N TRP A 182 -7.25 -4.43 -8.44
CA TRP A 182 -5.90 -4.76 -8.91
C TRP A 182 -5.00 -3.53 -9.06
N SER A 183 -5.61 -2.36 -9.11
CA SER A 183 -4.90 -1.09 -9.24
C SER A 183 -5.78 0.06 -8.77
N GLY A 184 -5.15 1.16 -8.37
CA GLY A 184 -5.84 2.38 -7.97
C GLY A 184 -4.90 3.39 -7.36
N THR A 185 -5.44 4.58 -7.08
CA THR A 185 -4.72 5.65 -6.39
C THR A 185 -5.03 5.59 -4.91
N VAL A 186 -4.00 5.45 -4.09
CA VAL A 186 -4.09 5.71 -2.65
C VAL A 186 -3.86 7.19 -2.39
N SER A 187 -4.67 7.81 -1.54
CA SER A 187 -4.59 9.23 -1.18
C SER A 187 -4.65 9.44 0.33
N GLY A 188 -4.37 10.67 0.76
CA GLY A 188 -4.31 11.02 2.18
C GLY A 188 -3.08 10.44 2.87
N LEU A 189 -1.98 10.36 2.13
CA LEU A 189 -0.65 10.01 2.64
C LEU A 189 0.03 11.26 3.20
N ASP A 190 0.96 11.08 4.13
CA ASP A 190 1.80 12.16 4.63
C ASP A 190 2.93 12.47 3.64
N PRO A 191 3.25 13.74 3.40
CA PRO A 191 4.40 14.14 2.60
C PRO A 191 5.73 13.71 3.24
N ASN A 192 6.73 13.43 2.39
CA ASN A 192 8.07 13.00 2.79
C ASN A 192 8.09 11.75 3.69
N ARG A 193 7.14 10.84 3.47
CA ARG A 193 7.03 9.61 4.27
C ARG A 193 7.20 8.38 3.41
N THR A 194 7.96 7.41 3.92
CA THR A 194 8.11 6.11 3.27
C THR A 194 6.92 5.22 3.63
N TYR A 195 6.36 4.59 2.60
CA TYR A 195 5.27 3.63 2.65
C TYR A 195 5.67 2.32 1.99
N TYR A 196 4.98 1.27 2.35
CA TYR A 196 5.13 -0.08 1.83
C TYR A 196 3.81 -0.52 1.22
N ALA A 197 3.84 -1.00 -0.02
CA ALA A 197 2.67 -1.48 -0.75
C ALA A 197 2.78 -2.97 -1.03
N ARG A 198 1.67 -3.69 -0.94
CA ARG A 198 1.52 -5.06 -1.42
C ARG A 198 0.14 -5.28 -2.02
N GLY A 199 0.08 -6.12 -3.06
CA GLY A 199 -1.18 -6.62 -3.59
C GLY A 199 -1.56 -7.94 -2.90
N ASN A 200 -2.86 -8.21 -2.81
CA ASN A 200 -3.35 -9.51 -2.35
C ASN A 200 -4.68 -9.84 -3.02
N ALA A 201 -4.94 -11.13 -3.22
CA ALA A 201 -6.23 -11.65 -3.65
C ALA A 201 -6.35 -13.11 -3.20
N LYS A 202 -7.54 -13.69 -3.28
CA LYS A 202 -7.81 -15.06 -2.85
C LYS A 202 -8.35 -15.93 -3.96
N ASN A 203 -8.21 -17.24 -3.78
CA ASN A 203 -8.96 -18.29 -4.45
C ASN A 203 -9.47 -19.29 -3.39
N ASP A 204 -10.00 -20.43 -3.79
CA ASP A 204 -10.51 -21.47 -2.83
C ASP A 204 -9.42 -22.00 -1.90
N ALA A 205 -8.15 -21.95 -2.30
CA ALA A 205 -7.05 -22.40 -1.44
C ALA A 205 -6.62 -21.36 -0.39
N GLY A 206 -7.07 -20.11 -0.53
CA GLY A 206 -6.76 -19.05 0.43
C GLY A 206 -6.28 -17.75 -0.23
N ARG A 207 -5.89 -16.80 0.61
CA ARG A 207 -5.39 -15.48 0.21
C ARG A 207 -3.87 -15.52 0.03
N GLY A 208 -3.41 -15.11 -1.16
CA GLY A 208 -2.01 -14.88 -1.46
C GLY A 208 -1.63 -13.41 -1.35
N TYR A 209 -0.36 -13.14 -1.14
CA TYR A 209 0.21 -11.80 -1.06
C TYR A 209 1.39 -11.66 -2.03
N SER A 210 1.54 -10.47 -2.61
CA SER A 210 2.72 -10.14 -3.39
C SER A 210 3.94 -9.88 -2.50
N ALA A 211 5.11 -9.78 -3.11
CA ALA A 211 6.24 -9.11 -2.47
C ALA A 211 5.90 -7.65 -2.16
N VAL A 212 6.64 -7.06 -1.23
CA VAL A 212 6.45 -5.68 -0.78
C VAL A 212 7.24 -4.71 -1.67
N LYS A 213 6.63 -3.60 -2.04
CA LYS A 213 7.28 -2.47 -2.72
C LYS A 213 7.26 -1.25 -1.82
N SER A 214 8.43 -0.69 -1.50
CA SER A 214 8.52 0.60 -0.81
C SER A 214 8.48 1.77 -1.79
N PHE A 215 7.94 2.89 -1.33
CA PHE A 215 7.96 4.18 -2.02
C PHE A 215 7.93 5.31 -1.00
N THR A 216 8.41 6.50 -1.39
CA THR A 216 8.38 7.69 -0.53
C THR A 216 7.59 8.78 -1.26
N THR A 217 6.62 9.39 -0.57
CA THR A 217 5.87 10.54 -1.07
C THR A 217 6.76 11.76 -1.24
N LEU A 218 6.42 12.63 -2.17
CA LEU A 218 7.15 13.86 -2.41
C LEU A 218 6.93 14.85 -1.27
N PHE A 219 7.75 15.90 -1.24
CA PHE A 219 7.57 17.07 -0.39
C PHE A 219 7.80 18.34 -1.19
N THR A 220 6.82 19.21 -1.19
CA THR A 220 6.93 20.55 -1.74
C THR A 220 7.19 21.52 -0.60
N SER A 221 8.35 22.17 -0.61
CA SER A 221 8.71 23.21 0.36
C SER A 221 7.76 24.40 0.25
N PRO A 222 7.62 25.20 1.31
CA PRO A 222 6.83 26.42 1.27
C PRO A 222 7.44 27.44 0.27
N GLY A 223 6.61 28.37 -0.17
CA GLY A 223 7.07 29.51 -0.98
C GLY A 223 7.93 30.48 -0.15
N ALA A 224 8.57 31.42 -0.82
CA ALA A 224 9.31 32.47 -0.14
C ALA A 224 8.36 33.45 0.55
N PRO A 225 8.72 33.97 1.74
CA PRO A 225 8.00 35.10 2.34
C PRO A 225 8.24 36.40 1.56
N GLY A 226 7.42 37.42 1.80
CA GLY A 226 7.74 38.75 1.28
C GLY A 226 8.97 39.32 1.94
N ALA A 227 9.64 40.26 1.26
CA ALA A 227 10.82 40.92 1.79
C ALA A 227 10.54 41.63 3.12
N PRO A 228 11.30 41.35 4.18
CA PRO A 228 11.12 42.02 5.46
C PRO A 228 11.33 43.55 5.35
N VAL A 229 10.55 44.28 6.14
CA VAL A 229 10.75 45.72 6.35
C VAL A 229 11.22 45.91 7.77
N LEU A 230 12.37 46.56 7.94
CA LEU A 230 12.91 46.88 9.25
C LEU A 230 12.34 48.20 9.75
N SER A 231 12.03 48.24 11.01
CA SER A 231 11.64 49.44 11.74
C SER A 231 12.23 49.42 13.14
N CYS A 232 12.24 50.55 13.78
CA CYS A 232 12.58 50.64 15.18
C CYS A 232 11.62 51.61 15.90
N ASP A 233 11.53 51.48 17.21
CA ASP A 233 10.79 52.44 18.03
C ASP A 233 11.62 53.75 18.09
N GLN A 234 11.06 54.81 17.57
CA GLN A 234 11.71 56.14 17.51
C GLN A 234 11.40 56.99 18.76
N THR A 235 10.65 56.46 19.74
CA THR A 235 10.37 57.16 20.96
C THR A 235 11.51 57.11 21.95
N GLU A 236 12.45 56.17 21.78
CA GLU A 236 13.64 56.01 22.63
C GLU A 236 14.93 56.49 21.96
N PRO A 237 15.96 56.91 22.68
CA PRO A 237 17.32 57.15 22.16
C PRO A 237 17.83 55.86 21.45
N ILE A 238 18.60 56.06 20.37
CA ILE A 238 18.93 54.96 19.46
C ILE A 238 19.60 53.76 20.07
N PRO A 239 20.51 53.82 21.02
CA PRO A 239 21.02 52.58 21.57
C PRO A 239 19.91 51.71 22.22
N LYS A 240 18.85 52.36 22.75
CA LYS A 240 17.71 51.68 23.38
C LYS A 240 16.55 51.40 22.44
N ALA A 241 16.55 51.88 21.20
CA ALA A 241 15.51 51.67 20.24
C ALA A 241 15.43 50.15 19.88
N ILE A 242 14.22 49.60 19.98
CA ILE A 242 13.96 48.17 19.75
C ILE A 242 13.82 47.95 18.23
N LEU A 243 14.64 47.06 17.69
CA LEU A 243 14.62 46.66 16.28
C LEU A 243 13.47 45.69 16.03
N LYS A 244 12.66 45.92 15.01
CA LYS A 244 11.55 45.09 14.59
C LYS A 244 11.61 44.85 13.09
N ALA A 245 11.24 43.62 12.68
CA ALA A 245 11.03 43.25 11.29
C ALA A 245 9.60 42.82 11.05
N THR A 246 9.01 43.19 9.92
CA THR A 246 7.68 42.76 9.48
C THR A 246 7.77 42.30 8.02
N TRP A 247 6.98 41.32 7.66
CA TRP A 247 6.95 40.77 6.29
C TRP A 247 5.55 40.31 5.91
N THR A 248 5.35 39.87 4.67
CA THR A 248 4.12 39.20 4.25
C THR A 248 4.29 37.68 4.31
N SER A 249 3.20 36.95 4.63
CA SER A 249 3.24 35.52 4.77
C SER A 249 3.64 34.80 3.47
N ALA A 250 4.37 33.71 3.61
CA ALA A 250 4.68 32.80 2.53
C ALA A 250 3.47 31.95 2.13
N SER A 251 3.45 31.45 0.88
CA SER A 251 2.51 30.40 0.48
C SER A 251 2.87 29.05 1.11
N ALA A 252 1.88 28.23 1.42
CA ALA A 252 2.09 26.85 1.85
C ALA A 252 2.62 25.99 0.70
N GLY A 253 3.40 24.96 1.03
CA GLY A 253 3.74 23.86 0.17
C GLY A 253 2.84 22.64 0.47
N SER A 254 3.45 21.47 0.62
CA SER A 254 2.74 20.23 1.02
C SER A 254 2.10 20.30 2.40
N LYS A 255 2.62 21.16 3.26
CA LYS A 255 2.14 21.41 4.63
C LYS A 255 1.99 22.92 4.87
N PRO A 256 1.14 23.32 5.82
CA PRO A 256 1.04 24.72 6.24
C PRO A 256 2.39 25.28 6.69
N ILE A 257 2.54 26.61 6.63
CA ILE A 257 3.66 27.30 7.26
C ILE A 257 3.66 26.99 8.76
N ALA A 258 4.78 26.52 9.27
CA ALA A 258 4.98 26.25 10.70
C ALA A 258 5.69 27.41 11.38
N GLY A 259 6.47 28.20 10.63
CA GLY A 259 7.19 29.35 11.16
C GLY A 259 8.17 29.96 10.18
N TYR A 260 8.99 30.82 10.71
CA TYR A 260 10.00 31.54 9.97
C TYR A 260 11.36 31.45 10.69
N ARG A 261 12.44 31.27 9.93
CA ARG A 261 13.81 31.49 10.42
C ARG A 261 14.18 32.93 10.14
N VAL A 262 14.39 33.68 11.18
CA VAL A 262 14.76 35.09 11.14
C VAL A 262 16.24 35.21 11.49
N ARG A 263 17.03 35.85 10.60
CA ARG A 263 18.45 36.03 10.77
C ARG A 263 18.75 37.52 10.76
N LEU A 264 19.48 38.00 11.78
CA LEU A 264 19.91 39.38 11.89
C LEU A 264 21.39 39.48 11.50
N PHE A 265 21.67 40.43 10.64
CA PHE A 265 23.04 40.75 10.19
C PHE A 265 23.41 42.13 10.67
N LYS A 266 24.67 42.28 11.09
CA LYS A 266 25.35 43.51 11.37
C LYS A 266 26.55 43.64 10.42
N ASN A 267 26.55 44.67 9.55
CA ASN A 267 27.57 44.84 8.52
C ASN A 267 27.79 43.56 7.70
N ASP A 268 26.68 42.95 7.23
CA ASP A 268 26.62 41.69 6.49
C ASP A 268 27.12 40.43 7.22
N GLN A 269 27.51 40.56 8.50
CA GLN A 269 27.80 39.40 9.36
C GLN A 269 26.57 38.99 10.14
N GLU A 270 26.23 37.71 10.11
CA GLU A 270 25.12 37.14 10.91
C GLU A 270 25.47 37.21 12.40
N ILE A 271 24.62 37.86 13.18
CA ILE A 271 24.82 38.01 14.63
C ILE A 271 23.71 37.29 15.44
N SER A 272 22.57 36.97 14.81
CA SER A 272 21.49 36.26 15.45
C SER A 272 20.69 35.45 14.47
N ARG A 273 20.21 34.26 14.92
CA ARG A 273 19.34 33.35 14.17
C ARG A 273 18.29 32.78 15.10
N VAL A 274 17.02 32.90 14.72
CA VAL A 274 15.88 32.40 15.51
C VAL A 274 14.88 31.74 14.59
N ASP A 275 14.40 30.57 14.97
CA ASP A 275 13.23 29.94 14.39
C ASP A 275 12.01 30.32 15.23
N THR A 276 11.01 30.98 14.64
CA THR A 276 9.95 31.62 15.43
C THR A 276 8.90 30.62 15.95
N ASP A 277 8.81 29.42 15.37
CA ASP A 277 7.79 28.40 15.64
C ASP A 277 6.36 29.00 15.69
N SER A 278 6.16 30.04 14.88
CA SER A 278 4.94 30.85 14.81
C SER A 278 4.70 31.34 13.39
N THR A 279 3.45 31.43 12.98
CA THR A 279 3.04 32.01 11.71
C THR A 279 2.95 33.52 11.71
N ALA A 280 3.28 34.19 12.83
CA ALA A 280 3.33 35.63 12.92
C ALA A 280 4.32 36.20 11.90
N VAL A 281 3.89 37.23 11.20
CA VAL A 281 4.67 37.92 10.14
C VAL A 281 5.45 39.12 10.71
N THR A 282 5.87 39.00 11.93
CA THR A 282 6.64 40.01 12.65
C THR A 282 7.59 39.37 13.65
N TYR A 283 8.73 39.99 13.85
CA TYR A 283 9.67 39.59 14.90
C TYR A 283 10.28 40.85 15.54
N THR A 284 10.30 40.86 16.86
CA THR A 284 10.94 41.94 17.64
C THR A 284 12.27 41.42 18.19
N PHE A 285 13.34 42.10 17.84
CA PHE A 285 14.67 41.82 18.35
C PHE A 285 14.87 42.54 19.71
N GLY A 286 16.05 42.64 20.20
CA GLY A 286 16.42 43.50 21.31
C GLY A 286 16.65 44.96 20.89
N SER A 287 17.09 45.78 21.86
CA SER A 287 17.59 47.08 21.52
C SER A 287 18.92 47.01 20.71
N PHE A 288 19.25 48.05 19.98
CA PHE A 288 20.54 48.07 19.27
C PHE A 288 21.73 47.87 20.21
N GLU A 289 21.65 48.42 21.42
CA GLU A 289 22.68 48.26 22.45
C GLU A 289 22.83 46.81 22.90
N ASP A 290 21.69 46.14 23.23
CA ASP A 290 21.68 44.72 23.61
C ASP A 290 22.20 43.82 22.49
N LEU A 291 21.94 44.19 21.24
CA LEU A 291 22.40 43.50 20.05
C LEU A 291 23.86 43.84 19.66
N GLY A 292 24.51 44.72 20.42
CA GLY A 292 25.89 45.10 20.24
C GLY A 292 26.18 46.00 19.02
N PHE A 293 25.15 46.71 18.50
CA PHE A 293 25.35 47.68 17.41
C PHE A 293 25.99 48.96 17.93
N LYS A 294 26.85 49.54 17.10
CA LYS A 294 27.51 50.82 17.31
C LYS A 294 27.11 51.83 16.27
N VAL A 295 27.37 53.09 16.49
CA VAL A 295 27.20 54.14 15.49
C VAL A 295 27.99 53.78 14.25
N GLY A 296 27.36 53.84 13.07
CA GLY A 296 27.90 53.46 11.77
C GLY A 296 27.57 52.00 11.38
N ASP A 297 27.15 51.14 12.28
CA ASP A 297 26.74 49.76 11.94
C ASP A 297 25.42 49.74 11.14
N ILE A 298 25.31 48.79 10.23
CA ILE A 298 24.16 48.59 9.36
C ILE A 298 23.44 47.29 9.79
N ALA A 299 22.17 47.40 10.11
CA ALA A 299 21.26 46.26 10.36
C ALA A 299 20.58 45.82 9.07
N LYS A 300 20.55 44.51 8.84
CA LYS A 300 19.86 43.85 7.74
C LYS A 300 19.24 42.56 8.25
N VAL A 301 18.07 42.17 7.75
CA VAL A 301 17.41 40.93 8.14
C VAL A 301 17.24 40.03 6.94
N GLY A 302 17.53 38.77 7.13
CA GLY A 302 17.23 37.71 6.16
C GLY A 302 16.20 36.71 6.75
N ILE A 303 15.29 36.23 5.94
CA ILE A 303 14.20 35.38 6.39
C ILE A 303 13.99 34.18 5.48
N TYR A 304 13.64 33.05 6.06
CA TYR A 304 13.08 31.88 5.40
C TYR A 304 11.74 31.53 6.04
N SER A 305 10.80 31.04 5.22
CA SER A 305 9.65 30.30 5.72
C SER A 305 10.02 28.83 5.89
N TYR A 306 9.36 28.10 6.77
CA TYR A 306 9.46 26.66 6.84
C TYR A 306 8.13 26.01 7.18
N SER A 307 7.99 24.75 6.75
CA SER A 307 6.94 23.83 7.14
C SER A 307 7.55 22.57 7.75
N LEU A 308 6.73 21.79 8.45
CA LEU A 308 7.16 20.55 9.10
C LEU A 308 6.59 19.35 8.35
N ASP A 309 7.40 18.30 8.13
CA ASP A 309 6.91 17.03 7.65
C ASP A 309 6.29 16.18 8.79
N TRP A 310 5.93 14.94 8.47
CA TRP A 310 5.33 14.01 9.42
C TRP A 310 6.24 13.68 10.64
N ASN A 311 7.56 13.88 10.51
CA ASN A 311 8.56 13.62 11.54
C ASN A 311 9.08 14.92 12.19
N ASN A 312 8.37 16.04 12.04
CA ASN A 312 8.75 17.36 12.53
C ASN A 312 10.08 17.90 11.98
N THR A 313 10.52 17.40 10.80
CA THR A 313 11.68 17.95 10.10
C THR A 313 11.31 19.27 9.44
N LYS A 314 12.12 20.32 9.65
CA LYS A 314 11.91 21.63 9.04
C LYS A 314 12.36 21.64 7.58
N HIS A 315 11.43 21.97 6.69
CA HIS A 315 11.67 22.15 5.26
C HIS A 315 11.52 23.62 4.92
N PHE A 316 12.63 24.26 4.58
CA PHE A 316 12.70 25.69 4.27
C PHE A 316 12.37 25.95 2.79
N ASN A 317 11.86 27.15 2.47
CA ASN A 317 11.69 27.60 1.09
C ASN A 317 13.01 27.46 0.32
N GLY A 318 12.93 27.08 -0.96
CA GLY A 318 14.09 26.82 -1.81
C GLY A 318 15.11 25.81 -1.25
N GLY A 319 14.64 24.86 -0.39
CA GLY A 319 15.50 23.86 0.24
C GLY A 319 16.47 24.44 1.30
N GLY A 320 16.28 25.69 1.72
CA GLY A 320 17.15 26.37 2.69
C GLY A 320 18.48 26.85 2.10
N SER A 321 18.60 26.92 0.76
CA SER A 321 19.78 27.48 0.11
C SER A 321 19.96 28.96 0.44
N SER A 322 21.20 29.47 0.42
CA SER A 322 21.49 30.90 0.66
C SER A 322 20.71 31.82 -0.28
N ASP A 323 20.52 31.39 -1.53
CA ASP A 323 19.82 32.14 -2.57
C ASP A 323 18.33 32.24 -2.37
N ALA A 324 17.75 31.32 -1.61
CA ALA A 324 16.33 31.32 -1.23
C ALA A 324 16.01 32.20 -0.02
N GLN A 325 17.03 32.76 0.64
CA GLN A 325 16.87 33.72 1.72
C GLN A 325 16.34 35.04 1.17
N VAL A 326 15.24 35.51 1.75
CA VAL A 326 14.68 36.80 1.39
C VAL A 326 15.27 37.85 2.34
N PHE A 327 16.04 38.79 1.81
CA PHE A 327 16.56 39.89 2.59
C PHE A 327 15.59 41.06 2.71
N SER A 328 15.77 41.84 3.77
CA SER A 328 15.00 43.05 3.99
C SER A 328 15.11 44.05 2.84
N SER A 329 13.97 44.67 2.51
CA SER A 329 13.88 45.70 1.45
C SER A 329 14.57 47.01 1.84
N ASN A 330 14.86 47.16 3.12
CA ASN A 330 15.60 48.30 3.65
C ASN A 330 16.67 47.84 4.64
N THR A 331 17.60 48.70 4.94
CA THR A 331 18.58 48.58 5.99
C THR A 331 18.40 49.73 6.98
N LEU A 332 18.78 49.49 8.24
CA LEU A 332 18.82 50.57 9.23
C LEU A 332 20.31 50.83 9.61
N THR A 333 20.73 52.05 9.48
CA THR A 333 22.09 52.48 9.90
C THR A 333 21.98 53.21 11.23
N VAL A 334 22.80 52.80 12.21
CA VAL A 334 22.92 53.49 13.49
C VAL A 334 23.82 54.70 13.32
N ILE A 335 23.25 55.90 13.36
CA ILE A 335 24.00 57.13 12.99
C ILE A 335 24.50 58.02 14.13
N SER A 336 24.00 57.92 15.29
CA SER A 336 24.48 58.51 16.58
C SER A 336 23.48 58.25 17.65
N ASP A 337 23.77 58.55 18.92
CA ASP A 337 22.90 58.31 20.07
C ASP A 337 21.49 58.91 19.99
N LYS A 338 21.16 59.56 18.92
CA LYS A 338 19.90 60.31 18.79
C LYS A 338 19.08 60.00 17.54
N TYR A 339 19.61 59.27 16.50
CA TYR A 339 18.90 59.15 15.19
C TYR A 339 19.16 57.87 14.45
N ILE A 340 18.10 57.33 13.81
CA ILE A 340 18.14 56.20 12.84
C ILE A 340 17.62 56.71 11.46
N TYR A 341 18.33 56.32 10.38
CA TYR A 341 17.85 56.52 9.00
C TYR A 341 17.56 55.17 8.36
N ALA A 342 16.44 55.09 7.63
CA ALA A 342 16.09 53.94 6.80
C ALA A 342 16.30 54.26 5.32
N SER A 343 17.02 53.43 4.60
CA SER A 343 17.14 53.47 3.14
C SER A 343 16.38 52.32 2.54
N VAL A 344 15.51 52.60 1.57
CA VAL A 344 14.77 51.61 0.80
C VAL A 344 15.44 51.49 -0.59
N ASN A 345 15.97 50.29 -0.89
CA ASN A 345 16.52 49.93 -2.23
C ASN A 345 17.62 50.86 -2.81
N GLY A 346 18.49 51.38 -1.99
CA GLY A 346 19.63 52.19 -2.49
C GLY A 346 19.24 53.50 -3.15
N SER A 347 17.98 53.88 -3.17
CA SER A 347 17.50 55.15 -3.70
C SER A 347 16.93 56.01 -2.55
N ALA A 348 17.19 57.29 -2.69
CA ALA A 348 16.89 58.39 -1.78
C ALA A 348 16.08 58.13 -0.50
N PHE A 349 16.63 58.52 0.63
CA PHE A 349 16.04 58.46 1.97
C PHE A 349 14.60 58.94 2.00
N THR A 350 13.64 58.06 2.39
CA THR A 350 12.25 58.46 2.61
C THR A 350 12.14 59.16 3.99
N LYS A 351 11.47 60.25 4.00
CA LYS A 351 11.32 61.21 5.11
C LYS A 351 10.68 60.55 6.36
N TYR A 352 11.44 60.39 7.42
CA TYR A 352 10.89 60.28 8.75
C TYR A 352 10.94 61.60 9.47
N LYS A 353 9.93 61.91 10.28
CA LYS A 353 9.93 63.10 11.15
C LYS A 353 10.99 62.90 12.21
N MET A 354 11.91 63.85 12.27
CA MET A 354 12.98 63.84 13.24
C MET A 354 12.66 64.85 14.35
N TYR A 355 12.68 64.38 15.56
CA TYR A 355 12.50 65.19 16.75
C TYR A 355 13.82 65.29 17.51
N ILE A 356 14.25 66.48 17.84
CA ILE A 356 15.47 66.75 18.67
C ILE A 356 15.00 67.25 20.00
N SER A 357 15.45 66.62 21.09
CA SER A 357 15.41 67.25 22.42
C SER A 357 16.80 67.77 22.76
N GLN A 358 16.90 69.04 22.99
CA GLN A 358 18.12 69.65 23.56
C GLN A 358 17.98 69.75 25.05
N ASN A 359 18.92 69.14 25.79
CA ASN A 359 19.04 69.22 27.26
C ASN A 359 17.79 68.73 28.05
N GLY A 360 17.13 67.72 27.59
CA GLY A 360 15.98 67.12 28.28
C GLY A 360 14.68 67.90 28.21
N GLY A 361 14.61 68.91 27.30
CA GLY A 361 13.37 69.66 26.99
C GLY A 361 12.47 68.99 25.99
N GLU A 362 11.38 69.64 25.61
CA GLU A 362 10.42 69.14 24.64
C GLU A 362 11.06 68.77 23.28
N PHE A 363 10.58 67.73 22.65
CA PHE A 363 11.01 67.32 21.32
C PHE A 363 10.52 68.28 20.27
N VAL A 364 11.42 68.91 19.51
CA VAL A 364 11.11 69.84 18.42
C VAL A 364 11.32 69.14 17.07
N GLU A 365 10.28 69.14 16.21
CA GLU A 365 10.38 68.64 14.85
C GLU A 365 11.41 69.45 14.03
N VAL A 366 12.39 68.73 13.43
CA VAL A 366 13.43 69.37 12.59
C VAL A 366 12.93 69.48 11.18
N LYS A 367 12.71 70.68 10.67
CA LYS A 367 12.34 70.95 9.29
C LYS A 367 13.51 70.75 8.32
N LYS A 368 13.21 70.27 7.12
CA LYS A 368 14.14 69.84 6.03
C LYS A 368 15.23 70.86 5.63
N GLU A 369 15.06 72.12 5.94
CA GLU A 369 15.91 73.22 5.43
C GLU A 369 17.27 73.36 6.12
N LYS A 370 17.54 72.56 7.16
CA LYS A 370 18.78 72.73 7.99
C LYS A 370 19.79 71.60 7.85
N PHE A 371 19.65 70.68 6.89
CA PHE A 371 20.61 69.60 6.71
C PHE A 371 21.42 69.78 5.45
N LYS A 372 22.74 69.94 5.60
CA LYS A 372 23.72 69.78 4.54
C LYS A 372 24.18 68.31 4.62
N VAL A 373 23.97 67.56 3.55
CA VAL A 373 24.60 66.24 3.40
C VAL A 373 26.07 66.54 3.18
N VAL A 374 26.93 66.01 4.04
CA VAL A 374 28.39 65.98 3.84
C VAL A 374 28.73 64.65 3.19
#